data_b36091e8d0fcd908ab5f93d3ec44b45d
#
_entry.id   b36091e8d0fcd908ab5f93d3ec44b45d
#
_cell.length_a   1.000
_cell.length_b   1.000
_cell.length_c   1.000
_cell.angle_alpha   90.00
_cell.angle_beta   90.00
_cell.angle_gamma   90.00
#
_symmetry.space_group_name_H-M   'P 1'
#
loop_
_entity.id
_entity.type
_entity.pdbx_description
1 polymer ?
#
loop_
_entity_poly.entity_id
_entity_poly.type
_entity_poly.pdbx_seq_one_letter_code
_entity_poly.pdbx_strand_id
1 'polypeptide(L)'
;MNKDIFKPRVNILPYEYPQLLAYKDAIRHSYWIDTEFNFTEDIQDFKVTITSEERDVIKKTMLAIAQIEVNVKTFWADLYKRMPITEVGDVGMTFAESEVRHKDAYARLLRILGLEKEFQSVIDVPAIAGRLKYLKKYLNGTRSKDDKMYTKSVLLFSLFIEHVSLFSQFLIMMSFNKEKNVFKGISNVVEATSKEEDIHGNFGAELINIIKKENPEWFDAEFEELIYSACRKAYRAECGILDWIFEKGELSFLPQNTIQHFIKNRFNNSLEKIGMKPIFEVDSELLKCTEWFDIEILGTKEGDFFYKKSVDYNKKSKSITEDDLF
;
A
#
# COMPACT_ATOMS: atom_id res chain seq x y z
N MET A 1 6.28 25.34 24.34
CA MET A 1 4.93 24.75 24.34
C MET A 1 5.08 23.29 23.96
N ASN A 2 4.42 22.38 24.70
CA ASN A 2 4.37 20.99 24.25
C ASN A 2 3.57 20.94 22.94
N LYS A 3 4.14 20.33 21.92
CA LYS A 3 3.43 20.05 20.66
C LYS A 3 2.32 19.04 20.94
N ASP A 4 1.21 19.15 20.21
CA ASP A 4 0.08 18.25 20.30
C ASP A 4 -0.57 18.14 18.92
N ILE A 5 -0.39 17.01 18.28
CA ILE A 5 -0.85 16.77 16.89
C ILE A 5 -2.39 16.76 16.79
N PHE A 6 -3.10 16.53 17.90
CA PHE A 6 -4.57 16.51 17.95
C PHE A 6 -5.17 17.90 18.21
N LYS A 7 -4.36 18.89 18.54
CA LYS A 7 -4.82 20.23 18.84
C LYS A 7 -5.07 21.06 17.58
N PRO A 8 -6.28 21.63 17.40
CA PRO A 8 -6.58 22.48 16.27
C PRO A 8 -5.64 23.68 16.15
N ARG A 9 -5.21 23.97 14.92
CA ARG A 9 -4.47 25.19 14.56
C ARG A 9 -5.22 25.96 13.49
N VAL A 10 -5.15 27.29 13.60
CA VAL A 10 -5.71 28.23 12.62
C VAL A 10 -4.64 28.85 11.73
N ASN A 11 -3.37 28.72 12.10
CA ASN A 11 -2.26 29.33 11.38
C ASN A 11 -1.70 28.39 10.32
N ILE A 12 -1.44 28.91 9.11
CA ILE A 12 -0.72 28.15 8.07
C ILE A 12 0.76 28.00 8.44
N LEU A 13 1.36 29.04 9.01
CA LEU A 13 2.78 29.09 9.40
C LEU A 13 2.94 29.62 10.84
N PRO A 14 4.00 29.22 11.53
CA PRO A 14 5.03 28.24 11.14
C PRO A 14 4.49 26.80 11.22
N TYR A 15 5.03 25.90 10.38
CA TYR A 15 4.75 24.48 10.50
C TYR A 15 5.32 23.90 11.80
N GLU A 16 4.58 23.03 12.46
CA GLU A 16 5.05 22.35 13.66
C GLU A 16 5.68 20.99 13.34
N TYR A 17 5.23 20.36 12.25
CA TYR A 17 5.70 19.05 11.77
C TYR A 17 6.11 19.11 10.29
N PRO A 18 7.08 19.99 9.94
CA PRO A 18 7.44 20.23 8.53
C PRO A 18 7.93 18.98 7.79
N GLN A 19 8.49 18.00 8.51
CA GLN A 19 8.94 16.75 7.93
C GLN A 19 7.82 15.94 7.28
N LEU A 20 6.56 16.08 7.73
CA LEU A 20 5.42 15.39 7.13
C LEU A 20 5.13 15.83 5.70
N LEU A 21 5.45 17.08 5.35
CA LEU A 21 5.19 17.61 4.01
C LEU A 21 6.00 16.93 2.91
N ALA A 22 7.14 16.32 3.26
CA ALA A 22 7.96 15.56 2.32
C ALA A 22 7.18 14.40 1.66
N TYR A 23 6.26 13.77 2.39
CA TYR A 23 5.41 12.70 1.86
C TYR A 23 4.43 13.19 0.80
N LYS A 24 3.83 14.36 1.00
CA LYS A 24 3.01 15.04 -0.02
C LYS A 24 3.82 15.31 -1.29
N ASP A 25 5.01 15.85 -1.12
CA ASP A 25 5.86 16.22 -2.24
C ASP A 25 6.35 14.97 -2.99
N ALA A 26 6.61 13.86 -2.29
CA ALA A 26 6.95 12.58 -2.91
C ALA A 26 5.83 12.06 -3.83
N ILE A 27 4.58 12.03 -3.37
CA ILE A 27 3.42 11.62 -4.18
C ILE A 27 3.22 12.55 -5.39
N ARG A 28 3.36 13.88 -5.19
CA ARG A 28 3.24 14.84 -6.29
C ARG A 28 4.34 14.67 -7.33
N HIS A 29 5.52 14.27 -6.90
CA HIS A 29 6.65 14.05 -7.79
C HIS A 29 6.50 12.79 -8.64
N SER A 30 5.91 11.74 -8.08
CA SER A 30 5.63 10.45 -8.74
C SER A 30 4.25 10.39 -9.39
N TYR A 31 3.54 11.50 -9.56
CA TYR A 31 2.17 11.55 -10.09
C TYR A 31 2.04 10.86 -11.45
N TRP A 32 1.05 9.99 -11.59
CA TRP A 32 0.71 9.25 -12.79
C TRP A 32 -0.81 9.08 -12.91
N ILE A 33 -1.32 8.75 -14.10
CA ILE A 33 -2.71 8.39 -14.35
C ILE A 33 -2.79 7.09 -15.16
N ASP A 34 -3.88 6.36 -15.02
CA ASP A 34 -4.08 5.05 -15.63
C ASP A 34 -3.95 5.04 -17.16
N THR A 35 -4.29 6.17 -17.82
CA THR A 35 -4.23 6.31 -19.28
C THR A 35 -2.80 6.40 -19.83
N GLU A 36 -1.79 6.59 -18.99
CA GLU A 36 -0.38 6.60 -19.39
C GLU A 36 0.16 5.18 -19.64
N PHE A 37 -0.54 4.14 -19.16
CA PHE A 37 -0.12 2.75 -19.29
C PHE A 37 -0.80 2.06 -20.49
N ASN A 38 -0.02 1.25 -21.21
CA ASN A 38 -0.50 0.45 -22.33
C ASN A 38 -0.65 -1.02 -21.91
N PHE A 39 -1.84 -1.58 -22.06
CA PHE A 39 -2.19 -2.95 -21.67
C PHE A 39 -2.47 -3.88 -22.86
N THR A 40 -2.11 -3.49 -24.09
CA THR A 40 -2.45 -4.26 -25.28
C THR A 40 -1.83 -5.66 -25.25
N GLU A 41 -0.55 -5.76 -24.88
CA GLU A 41 0.14 -7.04 -24.77
C GLU A 41 -0.40 -7.85 -23.59
N ASP A 42 -0.71 -7.19 -22.46
CA ASP A 42 -1.22 -7.84 -21.24
C ASP A 42 -2.54 -8.59 -21.48
N ILE A 43 -3.41 -8.06 -22.35
CA ILE A 43 -4.66 -8.73 -22.74
C ILE A 43 -4.35 -10.05 -23.47
N GLN A 44 -3.36 -10.05 -24.37
CA GLN A 44 -2.93 -11.24 -25.09
C GLN A 44 -2.28 -12.23 -24.13
N ASP A 45 -1.42 -11.76 -23.23
CA ASP A 45 -0.79 -12.58 -22.19
C ASP A 45 -1.84 -13.29 -21.35
N PHE A 46 -2.84 -12.56 -20.85
CA PHE A 46 -3.91 -13.11 -20.03
C PHE A 46 -4.76 -14.14 -20.76
N LYS A 47 -5.07 -13.91 -22.05
CA LYS A 47 -5.97 -14.78 -22.81
C LYS A 47 -5.29 -16.02 -23.39
N VAL A 48 -4.02 -15.91 -23.78
CA VAL A 48 -3.35 -16.90 -24.64
C VAL A 48 -2.02 -17.39 -24.09
N THR A 49 -1.17 -16.49 -23.56
CA THR A 49 0.24 -16.81 -23.29
C THR A 49 0.41 -17.67 -22.02
N ILE A 50 -0.35 -17.37 -20.97
CA ILE A 50 -0.24 -18.06 -19.68
C ILE A 50 -1.15 -19.29 -19.58
N THR A 51 -0.80 -20.22 -18.68
CA THR A 51 -1.61 -21.41 -18.41
C THR A 51 -2.95 -21.07 -17.74
N SER A 52 -3.84 -22.05 -17.64
CA SER A 52 -5.14 -21.89 -16.96
C SER A 52 -4.97 -21.62 -15.46
N GLU A 53 -4.01 -22.29 -14.83
CA GLU A 53 -3.66 -22.15 -13.41
C GLU A 53 -3.08 -20.75 -13.15
N GLU A 54 -2.11 -20.32 -13.94
CA GLU A 54 -1.53 -18.98 -13.86
C GLU A 54 -2.58 -17.88 -14.09
N ARG A 55 -3.51 -18.11 -15.01
CA ARG A 55 -4.62 -17.18 -15.26
C ARG A 55 -5.54 -17.07 -14.05
N ASP A 56 -5.79 -18.17 -13.34
CA ASP A 56 -6.58 -18.16 -12.11
C ASP A 56 -5.86 -17.38 -11.00
N VAL A 57 -4.54 -17.56 -10.87
CA VAL A 57 -3.71 -16.78 -9.93
C VAL A 57 -3.79 -15.28 -10.24
N ILE A 58 -3.53 -14.86 -11.48
CA ILE A 58 -3.59 -13.45 -11.90
C ILE A 58 -4.99 -12.87 -11.66
N LYS A 59 -6.05 -13.59 -12.06
CA LYS A 59 -7.43 -13.17 -11.83
C LYS A 59 -7.71 -12.92 -10.36
N LYS A 60 -7.42 -13.87 -9.50
CA LYS A 60 -7.70 -13.77 -8.06
C LYS A 60 -6.85 -12.69 -7.39
N THR A 61 -5.59 -12.57 -7.78
CA THR A 61 -4.70 -11.52 -7.29
C THR A 61 -5.25 -10.13 -7.65
N MET A 62 -5.67 -9.92 -8.91
CA MET A 62 -6.29 -8.68 -9.35
C MET A 62 -7.58 -8.35 -8.58
N LEU A 63 -8.45 -9.35 -8.37
CA LEU A 63 -9.67 -9.19 -7.60
C LEU A 63 -9.39 -8.83 -6.13
N ALA A 64 -8.33 -9.41 -5.54
CA ALA A 64 -7.93 -9.14 -4.16
C ALA A 64 -7.39 -7.72 -3.98
N ILE A 65 -6.59 -7.20 -4.94
CA ILE A 65 -6.11 -5.81 -4.95
C ILE A 65 -7.29 -4.86 -5.10
N ALA A 66 -8.05 -5.00 -6.18
CA ALA A 66 -9.15 -4.09 -6.52
C ALA A 66 -10.20 -3.97 -5.40
N GLN A 67 -10.37 -5.02 -4.58
CA GLN A 67 -11.31 -4.99 -3.48
C GLN A 67 -10.86 -4.06 -2.33
N ILE A 68 -9.57 -3.97 -2.02
CA ILE A 68 -9.04 -3.05 -0.99
C ILE A 68 -9.25 -1.60 -1.43
N GLU A 69 -8.97 -1.29 -2.69
CA GLU A 69 -9.07 0.06 -3.29
C GLU A 69 -10.47 0.72 -3.18
N VAL A 70 -11.48 -0.06 -2.82
CA VAL A 70 -12.85 0.49 -2.69
C VAL A 70 -12.95 1.55 -1.59
N ASN A 71 -12.29 1.36 -0.45
CA ASN A 71 -12.54 2.13 0.77
C ASN A 71 -11.34 2.88 1.37
N VAL A 72 -10.12 2.63 0.90
CA VAL A 72 -8.89 3.16 1.54
C VAL A 72 -8.80 4.69 1.49
N LYS A 73 -9.22 5.33 0.41
CA LYS A 73 -9.19 6.79 0.22
C LYS A 73 -9.88 7.60 1.31
N THR A 74 -10.96 7.06 1.90
CA THR A 74 -11.71 7.78 2.94
C THR A 74 -10.93 7.87 4.24
N PHE A 75 -10.06 6.92 4.53
CA PHE A 75 -9.20 6.97 5.71
C PHE A 75 -8.25 8.18 5.65
N TRP A 76 -7.52 8.34 4.56
CA TRP A 76 -6.58 9.44 4.37
C TRP A 76 -7.26 10.81 4.35
N ALA A 77 -8.38 10.93 3.64
CA ALA A 77 -9.15 12.18 3.58
C ALA A 77 -9.68 12.63 4.96
N ASP A 78 -9.95 11.69 5.86
CA ASP A 78 -10.54 11.97 7.17
C ASP A 78 -9.50 12.31 8.25
N LEU A 79 -8.20 12.20 7.99
CA LEU A 79 -7.14 12.48 8.98
C LEU A 79 -7.25 13.90 9.57
N TYR A 80 -7.50 14.90 8.74
CA TYR A 80 -7.63 16.30 9.17
C TYR A 80 -8.76 16.52 10.19
N LYS A 81 -9.77 15.67 10.21
CA LYS A 81 -10.88 15.78 11.18
C LYS A 81 -10.45 15.50 12.62
N ARG A 82 -9.39 14.73 12.79
CA ARG A 82 -8.88 14.30 14.10
C ARG A 82 -7.53 14.93 14.44
N MET A 83 -6.69 15.14 13.46
CA MET A 83 -5.41 15.83 13.57
C MET A 83 -5.49 17.12 12.73
N PRO A 84 -6.15 18.17 13.27
CA PRO A 84 -6.55 19.34 12.48
C PRO A 84 -5.39 20.34 12.34
N ILE A 85 -4.30 19.89 11.77
CA ILE A 85 -3.12 20.67 11.40
C ILE A 85 -2.87 20.56 9.91
N THR A 86 -2.37 21.64 9.31
CA THR A 86 -2.21 21.78 7.86
C THR A 86 -1.34 20.68 7.27
N GLU A 87 -0.24 20.34 7.94
CA GLU A 87 0.72 19.31 7.49
C GLU A 87 0.06 17.94 7.33
N VAL A 88 -0.76 17.53 8.28
CA VAL A 88 -1.50 16.25 8.20
C VAL A 88 -2.61 16.33 7.15
N GLY A 89 -3.35 17.45 7.12
CA GLY A 89 -4.45 17.64 6.17
C GLY A 89 -3.98 17.60 4.72
N ASP A 90 -2.91 18.32 4.40
CA ASP A 90 -2.34 18.39 3.04
C ASP A 90 -1.87 17.00 2.57
N VAL A 91 -1.17 16.26 3.43
CA VAL A 91 -0.70 14.90 3.10
C VAL A 91 -1.89 13.96 2.92
N GLY A 92 -2.82 13.95 3.87
CA GLY A 92 -3.99 13.08 3.80
C GLY A 92 -4.86 13.30 2.57
N MET A 93 -5.07 14.56 2.16
CA MET A 93 -5.81 14.88 0.92
C MET A 93 -5.04 14.46 -0.34
N THR A 94 -3.71 14.58 -0.34
CA THR A 94 -2.88 14.14 -1.46
C THR A 94 -2.89 12.61 -1.58
N PHE A 95 -2.84 11.89 -0.46
CA PHE A 95 -2.96 10.43 -0.45
C PHE A 95 -4.36 9.97 -0.88
N ALA A 96 -5.41 10.63 -0.42
CA ALA A 96 -6.77 10.30 -0.86
C ALA A 96 -6.94 10.47 -2.39
N GLU A 97 -6.22 11.40 -3.00
CA GLU A 97 -6.20 11.58 -4.46
C GLU A 97 -5.44 10.43 -5.14
N SER A 98 -4.27 10.01 -4.60
CA SER A 98 -3.54 8.85 -5.16
C SER A 98 -4.38 7.57 -5.11
N GLU A 99 -5.15 7.35 -4.04
CA GLU A 99 -6.08 6.22 -3.93
C GLU A 99 -7.20 6.25 -4.99
N VAL A 100 -7.62 7.44 -5.45
CA VAL A 100 -8.55 7.55 -6.57
C VAL A 100 -7.89 7.07 -7.86
N ARG A 101 -6.63 7.42 -8.10
CA ARG A 101 -5.87 6.97 -9.28
C ARG A 101 -5.62 5.46 -9.26
N HIS A 102 -5.26 4.89 -8.09
CA HIS A 102 -5.13 3.44 -7.91
C HIS A 102 -6.44 2.74 -8.28
N LYS A 103 -7.56 3.16 -7.69
CA LYS A 103 -8.88 2.62 -8.00
C LYS A 103 -9.22 2.73 -9.49
N ASP A 104 -8.93 3.86 -10.15
CA ASP A 104 -9.20 4.03 -11.58
C ASP A 104 -8.39 3.07 -12.44
N ALA A 105 -7.10 2.87 -12.10
CA ALA A 105 -6.24 1.91 -12.79
C ALA A 105 -6.74 0.47 -12.63
N TYR A 106 -7.07 0.04 -11.41
CA TYR A 106 -7.58 -1.32 -11.18
C TYR A 106 -8.98 -1.54 -11.77
N ALA A 107 -9.85 -0.53 -11.76
CA ALA A 107 -11.14 -0.60 -12.45
C ALA A 107 -10.96 -0.77 -13.97
N ARG A 108 -9.98 -0.07 -14.57
CA ARG A 108 -9.63 -0.25 -15.98
C ARG A 108 -9.09 -1.65 -16.26
N LEU A 109 -8.20 -2.17 -15.41
CA LEU A 109 -7.66 -3.53 -15.53
C LEU A 109 -8.75 -4.59 -15.43
N LEU A 110 -9.66 -4.50 -14.45
CA LEU A 110 -10.82 -5.40 -14.35
C LEU A 110 -11.64 -5.43 -15.64
N ARG A 111 -11.88 -4.26 -16.24
CA ARG A 111 -12.66 -4.15 -17.49
C ARG A 111 -11.96 -4.79 -18.67
N ILE A 112 -10.68 -4.47 -18.91
CA ILE A 112 -9.96 -4.99 -20.08
C ILE A 112 -9.65 -6.48 -19.98
N LEU A 113 -9.53 -7.03 -18.77
CA LEU A 113 -9.37 -8.45 -18.52
C LEU A 113 -10.72 -9.20 -18.46
N GLY A 114 -11.86 -8.48 -18.51
CA GLY A 114 -13.21 -9.05 -18.49
C GLY A 114 -13.62 -9.61 -17.12
N LEU A 115 -13.11 -9.06 -16.02
CA LEU A 115 -13.29 -9.54 -14.65
C LEU A 115 -14.39 -8.79 -13.87
N GLU A 116 -15.16 -7.92 -14.51
CA GLU A 116 -16.15 -7.07 -13.85
C GLU A 116 -17.25 -7.88 -13.14
N LYS A 117 -17.68 -9.00 -13.72
CA LYS A 117 -18.71 -9.87 -13.12
C LYS A 117 -18.18 -10.61 -11.89
N GLU A 118 -16.98 -11.14 -11.98
CA GLU A 118 -16.30 -11.81 -10.87
C GLU A 118 -16.06 -10.83 -9.72
N PHE A 119 -15.72 -9.59 -10.02
CA PHE A 119 -15.52 -8.56 -9.02
C PHE A 119 -16.81 -8.24 -8.24
N GLN A 120 -17.99 -8.25 -8.88
CA GLN A 120 -19.26 -8.03 -8.19
C GLN A 120 -19.56 -9.07 -7.10
N SER A 121 -19.10 -10.30 -7.29
CA SER A 121 -19.31 -11.41 -6.34
C SER A 121 -18.09 -11.70 -5.45
N VAL A 122 -16.99 -10.96 -5.58
CA VAL A 122 -15.75 -11.25 -4.85
C VAL A 122 -15.91 -11.18 -3.32
N ILE A 123 -16.86 -10.37 -2.84
CA ILE A 123 -17.18 -10.25 -1.40
C ILE A 123 -17.78 -11.53 -0.80
N ASP A 124 -18.30 -12.43 -1.63
CA ASP A 124 -18.86 -13.72 -1.19
C ASP A 124 -17.75 -14.77 -1.00
N VAL A 125 -16.54 -14.49 -1.45
CA VAL A 125 -15.38 -15.34 -1.22
C VAL A 125 -14.98 -15.31 0.25
N PRO A 126 -14.92 -16.45 0.97
CA PRO A 126 -14.66 -16.47 2.41
C PRO A 126 -13.35 -15.77 2.82
N ALA A 127 -12.28 -15.91 2.03
CA ALA A 127 -11.00 -15.25 2.28
C ALA A 127 -11.14 -13.71 2.20
N ILE A 128 -11.80 -13.21 1.16
CA ILE A 128 -12.08 -11.77 0.98
C ILE A 128 -13.01 -11.25 2.09
N ALA A 129 -14.09 -11.98 2.40
CA ALA A 129 -14.99 -11.62 3.50
C ALA A 129 -14.25 -11.58 4.85
N GLY A 130 -13.30 -12.50 5.09
CA GLY A 130 -12.44 -12.51 6.27
C GLY A 130 -11.54 -11.28 6.35
N ARG A 131 -10.89 -10.90 5.25
CA ARG A 131 -10.09 -9.66 5.14
C ARG A 131 -10.97 -8.43 5.39
N LEU A 132 -12.12 -8.31 4.75
CA LEU A 132 -13.06 -7.20 4.94
C LEU A 132 -13.52 -7.06 6.40
N LYS A 133 -13.80 -8.17 7.07
CA LYS A 133 -14.19 -8.14 8.48
C LYS A 133 -13.06 -7.59 9.37
N TYR A 134 -11.83 -7.96 9.08
CA TYR A 134 -10.64 -7.45 9.74
C TYR A 134 -10.48 -5.94 9.47
N LEU A 135 -10.50 -5.51 8.20
CA LEU A 135 -10.39 -4.11 7.79
C LEU A 135 -11.48 -3.23 8.43
N LYS A 136 -12.74 -3.65 8.35
CA LYS A 136 -13.89 -2.91 8.90
C LYS A 136 -13.75 -2.66 10.39
N LYS A 137 -13.17 -3.59 11.13
CA LYS A 137 -12.93 -3.41 12.56
C LYS A 137 -12.02 -2.22 12.86
N TYR A 138 -10.98 -2.02 12.05
CA TYR A 138 -10.02 -0.92 12.24
C TYR A 138 -10.53 0.39 11.66
N LEU A 139 -11.19 0.38 10.52
CA LEU A 139 -11.85 1.55 9.97
C LEU A 139 -12.93 2.10 10.91
N ASN A 140 -13.65 1.26 11.65
CA ASN A 140 -14.61 1.72 12.64
C ASN A 140 -13.94 2.45 13.83
N GLY A 141 -12.73 2.09 14.20
CA GLY A 141 -11.97 2.77 15.25
C GLY A 141 -11.56 4.21 14.89
N THR A 142 -11.51 4.56 13.59
CA THR A 142 -11.26 5.93 13.13
C THR A 142 -12.40 6.91 13.50
N ARG A 143 -13.55 6.38 13.87
CA ARG A 143 -14.70 7.16 14.38
C ARG A 143 -14.66 7.38 15.90
N SER A 144 -13.69 6.81 16.60
CA SER A 144 -13.55 7.01 18.05
C SER A 144 -13.27 8.47 18.37
N LYS A 145 -13.87 8.96 19.45
CA LYS A 145 -13.55 10.27 20.05
C LYS A 145 -12.33 10.21 20.97
N ASP A 146 -11.92 9.00 21.37
CA ASP A 146 -10.74 8.73 22.18
C ASP A 146 -9.49 8.71 21.29
N ASP A 147 -8.51 9.56 21.59
CA ASP A 147 -7.32 9.74 20.75
C ASP A 147 -6.38 8.53 20.79
N LYS A 148 -6.29 7.80 21.93
CA LYS A 148 -5.54 6.54 22.02
C LYS A 148 -6.14 5.48 21.12
N MET A 149 -7.48 5.34 21.11
CA MET A 149 -8.17 4.38 20.23
C MET A 149 -8.10 4.78 18.76
N TYR A 150 -8.15 6.08 18.47
CA TYR A 150 -7.94 6.60 17.13
C TYR A 150 -6.51 6.29 16.65
N THR A 151 -5.49 6.57 17.46
CA THR A 151 -4.08 6.28 17.18
C THR A 151 -3.88 4.81 16.84
N LYS A 152 -4.49 3.90 17.61
CA LYS A 152 -4.47 2.47 17.29
C LYS A 152 -5.01 2.18 15.88
N SER A 153 -6.10 2.82 15.49
CA SER A 153 -6.71 2.60 14.17
C SER A 153 -5.82 3.16 13.06
N VAL A 154 -5.19 4.30 13.26
CA VAL A 154 -4.19 4.87 12.34
C VAL A 154 -3.02 3.89 12.17
N LEU A 155 -2.47 3.37 13.28
CA LEU A 155 -1.38 2.41 13.26
C LEU A 155 -1.75 1.15 12.47
N LEU A 156 -2.90 0.54 12.79
CA LEU A 156 -3.32 -0.72 12.17
C LEU A 156 -3.64 -0.56 10.69
N PHE A 157 -4.18 0.58 10.30
CA PHE A 157 -4.45 0.87 8.90
C PHE A 157 -3.15 1.10 8.13
N SER A 158 -2.36 2.09 8.52
CA SER A 158 -1.17 2.49 7.76
C SER A 158 -0.08 1.42 7.73
N LEU A 159 0.13 0.68 8.82
CA LEU A 159 1.21 -0.32 8.88
C LEU A 159 0.79 -1.70 8.38
N PHE A 160 -0.46 -2.11 8.56
CA PHE A 160 -0.86 -3.47 8.21
C PHE A 160 -1.68 -3.56 6.94
N ILE A 161 -2.37 -2.50 6.53
CA ILE A 161 -3.11 -2.46 5.27
C ILE A 161 -2.21 -1.89 4.18
N GLU A 162 -1.83 -0.63 4.28
CA GLU A 162 -1.04 0.09 3.29
C GLU A 162 0.34 -0.54 3.07
N HIS A 163 1.05 -0.87 4.16
CA HIS A 163 2.43 -1.33 4.09
C HIS A 163 2.60 -2.86 3.96
N VAL A 164 1.54 -3.66 4.14
CA VAL A 164 1.64 -5.14 4.11
C VAL A 164 0.58 -5.81 3.25
N SER A 165 -0.72 -5.52 3.44
CA SER A 165 -1.80 -6.36 2.88
C SER A 165 -1.84 -6.42 1.35
N LEU A 166 -1.41 -5.38 0.65
CA LEU A 166 -1.36 -5.33 -0.81
C LEU A 166 -0.07 -5.94 -1.37
N PHE A 167 1.01 -5.90 -0.61
CA PHE A 167 2.35 -6.17 -1.13
C PHE A 167 2.58 -7.61 -1.58
N SER A 168 1.90 -8.60 -0.96
CA SER A 168 1.97 -9.98 -1.44
C SER A 168 1.35 -10.12 -2.83
N GLN A 169 0.25 -9.41 -3.09
CA GLN A 169 -0.41 -9.40 -4.38
C GLN A 169 0.42 -8.63 -5.42
N PHE A 170 1.06 -7.53 -5.03
CA PHE A 170 2.00 -6.80 -5.90
C PHE A 170 3.19 -7.67 -6.28
N LEU A 171 3.78 -8.38 -5.33
CA LEU A 171 4.87 -9.33 -5.59
C LEU A 171 4.43 -10.41 -6.59
N ILE A 172 3.24 -11.01 -6.42
CA ILE A 172 2.71 -12.01 -7.36
C ILE A 172 2.56 -11.41 -8.75
N MET A 173 1.93 -10.25 -8.89
CA MET A 173 1.69 -9.63 -10.20
C MET A 173 3.01 -9.31 -10.92
N MET A 174 3.96 -8.70 -10.22
CA MET A 174 5.24 -8.29 -10.80
C MET A 174 6.15 -9.49 -11.10
N SER A 175 6.02 -10.59 -10.36
CA SER A 175 6.82 -11.80 -10.60
C SER A 175 6.60 -12.42 -11.98
N PHE A 176 5.42 -12.28 -12.56
CA PHE A 176 5.16 -12.74 -13.93
C PHE A 176 5.99 -11.98 -14.97
N ASN A 177 6.16 -10.67 -14.78
CA ASN A 177 7.04 -9.90 -15.67
C ASN A 177 8.50 -10.29 -15.43
N LYS A 178 8.90 -10.39 -14.19
CA LYS A 178 10.28 -10.75 -13.79
C LYS A 178 10.72 -12.11 -14.35
N GLU A 179 9.88 -13.13 -14.19
CA GLU A 179 10.26 -14.53 -14.45
C GLU A 179 9.86 -15.00 -15.85
N LYS A 180 8.81 -14.44 -16.45
CA LYS A 180 8.25 -14.88 -17.72
C LYS A 180 8.20 -13.80 -18.79
N ASN A 181 8.56 -12.57 -18.47
CA ASN A 181 8.48 -11.41 -19.39
C ASN A 181 7.07 -11.19 -19.98
N VAL A 182 6.02 -11.41 -19.17
CA VAL A 182 4.61 -11.17 -19.51
C VAL A 182 4.02 -10.12 -18.56
N PHE A 183 2.86 -9.54 -18.91
CA PHE A 183 2.17 -8.53 -18.10
C PHE A 183 3.01 -7.27 -17.82
N LYS A 184 3.72 -6.78 -18.80
CA LYS A 184 4.57 -5.60 -18.66
C LYS A 184 3.80 -4.34 -18.27
N GLY A 185 2.65 -4.09 -18.90
CA GLY A 185 1.80 -2.94 -18.60
C GLY A 185 1.21 -3.02 -17.19
N ILE A 186 0.71 -4.20 -16.79
CA ILE A 186 0.20 -4.45 -15.44
C ILE A 186 1.32 -4.30 -14.42
N SER A 187 2.52 -4.86 -14.69
CA SER A 187 3.67 -4.73 -13.80
C SER A 187 4.05 -3.27 -13.55
N ASN A 188 4.05 -2.43 -14.59
CA ASN A 188 4.35 -1.00 -14.47
C ASN A 188 3.32 -0.26 -13.58
N VAL A 189 2.02 -0.55 -13.70
CA VAL A 189 0.98 0.01 -12.82
C VAL A 189 1.17 -0.45 -11.40
N VAL A 190 1.40 -1.74 -11.20
CA VAL A 190 1.59 -2.32 -9.86
C VAL A 190 2.86 -1.75 -9.21
N GLU A 191 3.93 -1.56 -9.95
CA GLU A 191 5.14 -0.90 -9.46
C GLU A 191 4.85 0.54 -9.05
N ALA A 192 4.16 1.32 -9.89
CA ALA A 192 3.80 2.71 -9.58
C ALA A 192 2.92 2.81 -8.34
N THR A 193 1.89 1.92 -8.21
CA THR A 193 1.04 1.83 -7.03
C THR A 193 1.85 1.47 -5.79
N SER A 194 2.66 0.42 -5.85
CA SER A 194 3.40 -0.06 -4.68
C SER A 194 4.41 0.95 -4.14
N LYS A 195 4.97 1.81 -4.99
CA LYS A 195 5.83 2.94 -4.55
C LYS A 195 5.03 3.97 -3.76
N GLU A 196 3.82 4.30 -4.19
CA GLU A 196 2.94 5.22 -3.47
C GLU A 196 2.44 4.61 -2.16
N GLU A 197 2.11 3.30 -2.13
CA GLU A 197 1.72 2.59 -0.91
C GLU A 197 2.86 2.51 0.13
N ASP A 198 4.10 2.37 -0.31
CA ASP A 198 5.25 2.45 0.61
C ASP A 198 5.39 3.85 1.23
N ILE A 199 5.12 4.91 0.45
CA ILE A 199 5.08 6.30 0.96
C ILE A 199 3.97 6.45 2.00
N HIS A 200 2.76 5.90 1.75
CA HIS A 200 1.63 5.91 2.68
C HIS A 200 1.98 5.23 4.00
N GLY A 201 2.57 4.03 3.94
CA GLY A 201 3.00 3.27 5.11
C GLY A 201 4.08 3.99 5.93
N ASN A 202 5.06 4.61 5.25
CA ASN A 202 6.12 5.38 5.91
C ASN A 202 5.58 6.64 6.62
N PHE A 203 4.65 7.36 5.98
CA PHE A 203 3.97 8.49 6.62
C PHE A 203 3.20 8.04 7.86
N GLY A 204 2.50 6.91 7.79
CA GLY A 204 1.80 6.35 8.94
C GLY A 204 2.75 6.02 10.10
N ALA A 205 3.91 5.44 9.82
CA ALA A 205 4.93 5.18 10.83
C ALA A 205 5.45 6.48 11.46
N GLU A 206 5.70 7.52 10.67
CA GLU A 206 6.12 8.83 11.16
C GLU A 206 5.05 9.46 12.07
N LEU A 207 3.76 9.42 11.66
CA LEU A 207 2.66 9.89 12.52
C LEU A 207 2.62 9.16 13.86
N ILE A 208 2.75 7.84 13.85
CA ILE A 208 2.75 7.04 15.09
C ILE A 208 3.94 7.39 15.98
N ASN A 209 5.12 7.59 15.41
CA ASN A 209 6.31 7.99 16.16
C ASN A 209 6.17 9.39 16.79
N ILE A 210 5.54 10.33 16.08
CA ILE A 210 5.20 11.66 16.62
C ILE A 210 4.23 11.51 17.81
N ILE A 211 3.12 10.77 17.62
CA ILE A 211 2.13 10.56 18.67
C ILE A 211 2.75 9.84 19.88
N LYS A 212 3.58 8.84 19.67
CA LYS A 212 4.31 8.11 20.71
C LYS A 212 5.23 9.03 21.51
N LYS A 213 5.89 9.97 20.85
CA LYS A 213 6.75 10.96 21.51
C LYS A 213 5.96 11.97 22.34
N GLU A 214 4.76 12.35 21.89
CA GLU A 214 3.90 13.31 22.58
C GLU A 214 3.07 12.68 23.71
N ASN A 215 2.72 11.38 23.56
CA ASN A 215 1.86 10.63 24.50
C ASN A 215 2.47 9.24 24.79
N PRO A 216 3.66 9.17 25.39
CA PRO A 216 4.36 7.89 25.61
C PRO A 216 3.58 6.93 26.51
N GLU A 217 2.74 7.44 27.40
CA GLU A 217 1.89 6.65 28.31
C GLU A 217 0.80 5.85 27.58
N TRP A 218 0.51 6.17 26.31
CA TRP A 218 -0.46 5.39 25.51
C TRP A 218 0.12 4.08 24.99
N PHE A 219 1.45 4.00 24.88
CA PHE A 219 2.18 2.86 24.34
C PHE A 219 2.67 1.92 25.44
N ASP A 220 1.75 1.58 26.34
CA ASP A 220 1.96 0.63 27.43
C ASP A 220 1.95 -0.83 26.94
N ALA A 221 2.29 -1.77 27.83
CA ALA A 221 2.35 -3.19 27.49
C ALA A 221 1.01 -3.77 27.00
N GLU A 222 -0.12 -3.24 27.47
CA GLU A 222 -1.43 -3.65 27.01
C GLU A 222 -1.67 -3.21 25.55
N PHE A 223 -1.30 -1.99 25.21
CA PHE A 223 -1.37 -1.47 23.86
C PHE A 223 -0.45 -2.25 22.90
N GLU A 224 0.77 -2.55 23.31
CA GLU A 224 1.71 -3.36 22.51
C GLU A 224 1.15 -4.76 22.24
N GLU A 225 0.60 -5.45 23.24
CA GLU A 225 0.00 -6.78 23.03
C GLU A 225 -1.22 -6.72 22.12
N LEU A 226 -2.03 -5.66 22.18
CA LEU A 226 -3.12 -5.44 21.23
C LEU A 226 -2.61 -5.32 19.80
N ILE A 227 -1.49 -4.62 19.56
CA ILE A 227 -0.87 -4.50 18.24
C ILE A 227 -0.32 -5.86 17.77
N TYR A 228 0.39 -6.58 18.62
CA TYR A 228 0.88 -7.93 18.29
C TYR A 228 -0.24 -8.91 17.97
N SER A 229 -1.33 -8.88 18.75
CA SER A 229 -2.52 -9.68 18.48
C SER A 229 -3.16 -9.33 17.12
N ALA A 230 -3.22 -8.04 16.80
CA ALA A 230 -3.73 -7.57 15.52
C ALA A 230 -2.83 -7.99 14.36
N CYS A 231 -1.51 -7.88 14.52
CA CYS A 231 -0.51 -8.32 13.55
C CYS A 231 -0.66 -9.82 13.22
N ARG A 232 -0.77 -10.67 14.25
CA ARG A 232 -1.01 -12.11 14.07
C ARG A 232 -2.34 -12.41 13.35
N LYS A 233 -3.39 -11.61 13.58
CA LYS A 233 -4.68 -11.75 12.90
C LYS A 233 -4.60 -11.31 11.44
N ALA A 234 -3.90 -10.21 11.17
CA ALA A 234 -3.66 -9.73 9.82
C ALA A 234 -2.89 -10.77 9.00
N TYR A 235 -1.79 -11.30 9.54
CA TYR A 235 -1.03 -12.36 8.89
C TYR A 235 -1.89 -13.57 8.53
N ARG A 236 -2.75 -14.05 9.45
CA ARG A 236 -3.66 -15.16 9.15
C ARG A 236 -4.68 -14.82 8.05
N ALA A 237 -5.16 -13.59 8.00
CA ALA A 237 -6.06 -13.15 6.94
C ALA A 237 -5.37 -13.14 5.58
N GLU A 238 -4.12 -12.65 5.52
CA GLU A 238 -3.34 -12.67 4.28
C GLU A 238 -2.95 -14.10 3.85
N CYS A 239 -2.66 -15.02 4.78
CA CYS A 239 -2.50 -16.45 4.44
C CYS A 239 -3.77 -17.00 3.80
N GLY A 240 -4.96 -16.69 4.33
CA GLY A 240 -6.22 -17.11 3.73
C GLY A 240 -6.45 -16.54 2.32
N ILE A 241 -5.96 -15.34 2.02
CA ILE A 241 -5.97 -14.79 0.65
C ILE A 241 -5.02 -15.60 -0.25
N LEU A 242 -3.83 -15.94 0.22
CA LEU A 242 -2.89 -16.77 -0.54
C LEU A 242 -3.46 -18.17 -0.80
N ASP A 243 -4.06 -18.81 0.20
CA ASP A 243 -4.71 -20.11 0.05
C ASP A 243 -5.79 -20.09 -1.04
N TRP A 244 -6.56 -19.01 -1.12
CA TRP A 244 -7.55 -18.82 -2.18
C TRP A 244 -6.90 -18.54 -3.53
N ILE A 245 -5.87 -17.70 -3.60
CA ILE A 245 -5.17 -17.40 -4.85
C ILE A 245 -4.58 -18.67 -5.46
N PHE A 246 -3.97 -19.51 -4.65
CA PHE A 246 -3.25 -20.73 -5.07
C PHE A 246 -4.08 -22.01 -4.98
N GLU A 247 -5.40 -21.96 -4.80
CA GLU A 247 -6.25 -23.16 -4.65
C GLU A 247 -6.19 -24.13 -5.84
N LYS A 248 -5.80 -23.66 -7.04
CA LYS A 248 -5.65 -24.48 -8.24
C LYS A 248 -4.21 -24.87 -8.55
N GLY A 249 -3.26 -24.47 -7.75
CA GLY A 249 -1.85 -24.77 -7.90
C GLY A 249 -0.95 -23.57 -7.64
N GLU A 250 0.30 -23.86 -7.32
CA GLU A 250 1.32 -22.86 -7.04
C GLU A 250 2.09 -22.45 -8.31
N LEU A 251 2.70 -21.27 -8.27
CA LEU A 251 3.64 -20.82 -9.27
C LEU A 251 5.01 -21.47 -9.02
N SER A 252 5.57 -22.15 -10.02
CA SER A 252 6.88 -22.80 -9.87
C SER A 252 8.03 -21.83 -9.57
N PHE A 253 7.90 -20.58 -10.05
CA PHE A 253 8.89 -19.51 -9.84
C PHE A 253 8.65 -18.69 -8.57
N LEU A 254 7.46 -18.79 -7.94
CA LEU A 254 7.14 -18.07 -6.71
C LEU A 254 6.21 -18.93 -5.82
N PRO A 255 6.76 -19.91 -5.06
CA PRO A 255 5.98 -20.76 -4.17
C PRO A 255 5.28 -19.96 -3.07
N GLN A 256 4.10 -20.41 -2.65
CA GLN A 256 3.30 -19.77 -1.59
C GLN A 256 4.09 -19.59 -0.29
N ASN A 257 4.92 -20.54 0.10
CA ASN A 257 5.76 -20.46 1.29
C ASN A 257 6.74 -19.26 1.23
N THR A 258 7.32 -18.97 0.07
CA THR A 258 8.18 -17.78 -0.15
C THR A 258 7.40 -16.50 0.12
N ILE A 259 6.18 -16.40 -0.40
CA ILE A 259 5.31 -15.24 -0.19
C ILE A 259 4.91 -15.09 1.27
N GLN A 260 4.65 -16.19 1.97
CA GLN A 260 4.34 -16.16 3.41
C GLN A 260 5.50 -15.60 4.23
N HIS A 261 6.76 -15.95 3.90
CA HIS A 261 7.94 -15.39 4.56
C HIS A 261 8.16 -13.91 4.19
N PHE A 262 7.87 -13.53 2.96
CA PHE A 262 7.86 -12.12 2.54
C PHE A 262 6.85 -11.30 3.37
N ILE A 263 5.61 -11.77 3.55
CA ILE A 263 4.60 -11.10 4.39
C ILE A 263 5.05 -10.99 5.84
N LYS A 264 5.61 -12.07 6.42
CA LYS A 264 6.15 -12.05 7.78
C LYS A 264 7.23 -10.97 7.94
N ASN A 265 8.14 -10.88 6.97
CA ASN A 265 9.19 -9.89 6.97
C ASN A 265 8.62 -8.47 6.90
N ARG A 266 7.64 -8.20 6.05
CA ARG A 266 6.99 -6.89 5.97
C ARG A 266 6.28 -6.52 7.27
N PHE A 267 5.61 -7.45 7.95
CA PHE A 267 5.03 -7.19 9.28
C PHE A 267 6.11 -6.85 10.30
N ASN A 268 7.22 -7.59 10.33
CA ASN A 268 8.34 -7.31 11.22
C ASN A 268 8.92 -5.91 10.97
N ASN A 269 9.18 -5.57 9.70
CA ASN A 269 9.68 -4.24 9.32
C ASN A 269 8.70 -3.12 9.71
N SER A 270 7.40 -3.34 9.57
CA SER A 270 6.37 -2.37 9.99
C SER A 270 6.39 -2.15 11.51
N LEU A 271 6.56 -3.21 12.30
CA LEU A 271 6.69 -3.12 13.75
C LEU A 271 7.97 -2.39 14.16
N GLU A 272 9.10 -2.69 13.53
CA GLU A 272 10.39 -2.06 13.81
C GLU A 272 10.39 -0.56 13.50
N LYS A 273 9.69 -0.11 12.44
CA LYS A 273 9.52 1.31 12.09
C LYS A 273 8.92 2.14 13.23
N ILE A 274 8.14 1.54 14.12
CA ILE A 274 7.53 2.19 15.28
C ILE A 274 8.21 1.80 16.62
N GLY A 275 9.38 1.14 16.54
CA GLY A 275 10.18 0.73 17.68
C GLY A 275 9.59 -0.43 18.47
N MET A 276 8.78 -1.28 17.83
CA MET A 276 8.30 -2.54 18.39
C MET A 276 9.19 -3.71 17.92
N LYS A 277 9.23 -4.80 18.69
CA LYS A 277 10.02 -5.97 18.35
C LYS A 277 9.35 -6.80 17.24
N PRO A 278 10.11 -7.41 16.32
CA PRO A 278 9.59 -8.39 15.38
C PRO A 278 9.01 -9.61 16.10
N ILE A 279 7.96 -10.23 15.54
CA ILE A 279 7.26 -11.36 16.15
C ILE A 279 7.22 -12.62 15.28
N PHE A 280 7.66 -12.53 14.02
CA PHE A 280 7.67 -13.66 13.11
C PHE A 280 9.10 -14.13 12.86
N GLU A 281 9.29 -15.44 12.88
CA GLU A 281 10.50 -16.06 12.34
C GLU A 281 10.45 -16.04 10.82
N VAL A 282 11.55 -15.62 10.21
CA VAL A 282 11.68 -15.45 8.77
C VAL A 282 12.88 -16.24 8.27
N ASP A 283 12.68 -17.00 7.21
CA ASP A 283 13.75 -17.70 6.51
C ASP A 283 14.44 -16.75 5.53
N SER A 284 15.69 -16.43 5.78
CA SER A 284 16.48 -15.51 4.96
C SER A 284 16.76 -16.04 3.55
N GLU A 285 16.86 -17.36 3.37
CA GLU A 285 17.07 -17.94 2.04
C GLU A 285 15.83 -17.76 1.15
N LEU A 286 14.64 -17.91 1.74
CA LEU A 286 13.39 -17.64 1.01
C LEU A 286 13.24 -16.15 0.67
N LEU A 287 13.70 -15.24 1.53
CA LEU A 287 13.64 -13.81 1.26
C LEU A 287 14.53 -13.39 0.10
N LYS A 288 15.68 -14.03 -0.12
CA LYS A 288 16.55 -13.72 -1.27
C LYS A 288 15.81 -13.81 -2.61
N CYS A 289 14.83 -14.71 -2.71
CA CYS A 289 14.00 -14.85 -3.91
C CYS A 289 13.09 -13.64 -4.17
N THR A 290 12.88 -12.77 -3.17
CA THR A 290 11.99 -11.59 -3.25
C THR A 290 12.73 -10.26 -3.14
N GLU A 291 14.04 -10.25 -2.89
CA GLU A 291 14.85 -9.02 -2.73
C GLU A 291 14.76 -8.08 -3.94
N TRP A 292 14.64 -8.64 -5.15
CA TRP A 292 14.47 -7.87 -6.37
C TRP A 292 13.24 -6.95 -6.32
N PHE A 293 12.17 -7.41 -5.66
CA PHE A 293 10.94 -6.63 -5.53
C PHE A 293 11.18 -5.39 -4.66
N ASP A 294 11.81 -5.55 -3.50
CA ASP A 294 12.14 -4.44 -2.63
C ASP A 294 13.13 -3.47 -3.32
N ILE A 295 14.07 -3.97 -4.12
CA ILE A 295 14.97 -3.13 -4.91
C ILE A 295 14.21 -2.31 -5.97
N GLU A 296 13.24 -2.89 -6.65
CA GLU A 296 12.41 -2.18 -7.64
C GLU A 296 11.49 -1.14 -7.01
N ILE A 297 10.83 -1.50 -5.90
CA ILE A 297 9.86 -0.63 -5.24
C ILE A 297 10.55 0.47 -4.43
N LEU A 298 11.51 0.11 -3.61
CA LEU A 298 12.18 1.04 -2.71
C LEU A 298 13.30 1.80 -3.43
N GLY A 299 13.75 1.30 -4.59
CA GLY A 299 14.69 1.95 -5.51
C GLY A 299 15.98 2.40 -4.86
N THR A 300 16.40 1.81 -3.71
CA THR A 300 17.37 2.48 -2.88
C THR A 300 18.34 1.58 -2.19
N LYS A 301 19.50 1.95 -2.37
CA LYS A 301 20.46 2.13 -1.28
C LYS A 301 19.90 3.24 -0.37
N GLU A 302 19.84 2.98 0.93
CA GLU A 302 19.49 3.97 1.97
C GLU A 302 20.13 5.33 1.65
N GLY A 303 19.34 6.36 1.47
CA GLY A 303 19.79 7.74 1.28
C GLY A 303 19.18 8.54 0.13
N ASP A 304 18.52 7.93 -0.85
CA ASP A 304 18.12 8.62 -2.08
C ASP A 304 16.61 8.76 -2.33
N PHE A 305 15.78 8.27 -1.41
CA PHE A 305 14.32 8.27 -1.57
C PHE A 305 13.75 9.67 -1.85
N PHE A 306 14.33 10.70 -1.26
CA PHE A 306 13.89 12.09 -1.45
C PHE A 306 14.61 12.83 -2.58
N TYR A 307 15.63 12.23 -3.21
CA TYR A 307 16.49 12.90 -4.19
C TYR A 307 16.53 12.25 -5.58
N LYS A 308 15.99 11.05 -5.80
CA LYS A 308 15.95 10.46 -7.14
C LYS A 308 14.69 10.88 -7.89
N LYS A 309 14.89 11.72 -8.92
CA LYS A 309 14.00 11.74 -10.06
C LYS A 309 13.90 10.32 -10.62
N SER A 310 12.69 9.80 -10.77
CA SER A 310 12.45 8.63 -11.62
C SER A 310 13.01 8.95 -13.01
N VAL A 311 14.09 8.27 -13.39
CA VAL A 311 14.82 8.59 -14.63
C VAL A 311 14.00 8.24 -15.86
N ASP A 312 12.95 7.45 -15.72
CA ASP A 312 12.10 6.97 -16.82
C ASP A 312 10.82 7.79 -17.03
N TYR A 313 10.52 8.77 -16.18
CA TYR A 313 9.40 9.67 -16.37
C TYR A 313 9.87 11.02 -16.93
N ASN A 314 10.24 11.02 -18.21
CA ASN A 314 10.31 12.26 -18.97
C ASN A 314 8.87 12.79 -19.15
N LYS A 315 8.35 13.53 -18.16
CA LYS A 315 7.36 14.55 -18.49
C LYS A 315 8.00 15.39 -19.58
N LYS A 316 7.43 15.34 -20.77
CA LYS A 316 7.72 16.35 -21.80
C LYS A 316 7.28 17.69 -21.22
N SER A 317 8.14 18.31 -20.44
CA SER A 317 8.08 19.74 -20.18
C SER A 317 8.53 20.41 -21.49
N LYS A 318 7.63 20.55 -22.45
CA LYS A 318 7.75 21.67 -23.35
C LYS A 318 7.57 22.91 -22.45
N SER A 319 8.66 23.56 -22.12
CA SER A 319 8.55 24.96 -21.74
C SER A 319 7.99 25.64 -22.98
N ILE A 320 6.77 26.15 -22.88
CA ILE A 320 6.20 27.04 -23.87
C ILE A 320 7.03 28.31 -23.76
N THR A 321 7.82 28.59 -24.78
CA THR A 321 8.55 29.84 -24.95
C THR A 321 7.65 30.85 -25.68
N GLU A 322 7.96 32.16 -25.61
CA GLU A 322 7.21 33.18 -26.34
C GLU A 322 7.09 32.87 -27.83
N ASP A 323 8.05 32.17 -28.42
CA ASP A 323 8.06 31.76 -29.84
C ASP A 323 7.05 30.63 -30.15
N ASP A 324 6.47 29.97 -29.15
CA ASP A 324 5.41 28.93 -29.32
C ASP A 324 3.98 29.55 -29.28
N LEU A 325 3.85 30.85 -29.07
CA LEU A 325 2.57 31.55 -28.90
C LEU A 325 2.15 32.43 -30.11
N PHE A 326 2.97 32.51 -31.18
CA PHE A 326 2.68 33.29 -32.39
C PHE A 326 3.06 32.56 -33.67
#